data_852c9607c52d4f31b790d44b0f978ae8
#
_entry.id   852c9607c52d4f31b790d44b0f978ae8
#
_cell.length_a   1.000
_cell.length_b   1.000
_cell.length_c   1.000
_cell.angle_alpha   90.00
_cell.angle_beta   90.00
_cell.angle_gamma   90.00
#
_symmetry.space_group_name_H-M   'P 1'
#
loop_
_entity.id
_entity.type
_entity.pdbx_description
1 polymer ?
#
loop_
_entity_poly.entity_id
_entity_poly.type
_entity_poly.pdbx_seq_one_letter_code
_entity_poly.pdbx_strand_id
1 'polypeptide(L)'
;MYKGGNKMIYTMLYPSPVGKLLLAEEDGALIGLWLEGQKYFMEPIGGMPMEPASTPALNRAAEWLDRYFAGERPAAGELRLAPAGSEFRKEVWKILCEIPWGEVSTYGEISGKIAAGRGLKHMSAQAVGGAVGHNPISIIIPCHRVVGSGGSLTGYAGGIDKKIWLLTHEGISMERFFVPERGTARQPQG
;
A
#
# COMPACT_ATOMS: atom_id res chain seq x y z
N MET A 1 3.27 14.28 -33.87
CA MET A 1 4.43 13.39 -33.59
C MET A 1 4.54 13.20 -32.07
N TYR A 2 4.00 12.10 -31.57
CA TYR A 2 4.20 11.71 -30.17
C TYR A 2 5.64 11.24 -30.02
N LYS A 3 6.48 12.03 -29.37
CA LYS A 3 7.76 11.54 -28.85
C LYS A 3 7.46 10.69 -27.62
N GLY A 4 7.08 9.45 -27.83
CA GLY A 4 7.11 8.42 -26.80
C GLY A 4 8.56 8.07 -26.53
N GLY A 5 9.21 8.79 -25.62
CA GLY A 5 10.43 8.28 -24.99
C GLY A 5 10.06 6.97 -24.33
N ASN A 6 10.82 5.91 -24.61
CA ASN A 6 10.70 4.63 -23.92
C ASN A 6 10.97 4.91 -22.44
N LYS A 7 9.91 5.07 -21.64
CA LYS A 7 10.04 5.29 -20.20
C LYS A 7 10.59 4.00 -19.62
N MET A 8 11.75 4.08 -19.01
CA MET A 8 12.41 2.97 -18.34
C MET A 8 12.02 2.97 -16.87
N ILE A 9 11.58 1.85 -16.37
CA ILE A 9 11.34 1.63 -14.95
C ILE A 9 12.58 1.02 -14.33
N TYR A 10 13.07 1.65 -13.26
CA TYR A 10 14.16 1.11 -12.47
C TYR A 10 13.61 0.38 -11.25
N THR A 11 14.21 -0.75 -10.92
CA THR A 11 13.73 -1.62 -9.85
C THR A 11 14.83 -1.98 -8.85
N MET A 12 14.44 -2.24 -7.61
CA MET A 12 15.32 -2.68 -6.53
C MET A 12 14.61 -3.71 -5.66
N LEU A 13 15.28 -4.81 -5.36
CA LEU A 13 14.84 -5.77 -4.35
C LEU A 13 15.32 -5.30 -2.97
N TYR A 14 14.42 -5.30 -1.99
CA TYR A 14 14.69 -4.93 -0.62
C TYR A 14 14.29 -6.07 0.33
N PRO A 15 15.25 -6.67 1.07
CA PRO A 15 14.94 -7.69 2.08
C PRO A 15 14.34 -7.02 3.31
N SER A 16 13.22 -7.54 3.80
CA SER A 16 12.53 -6.98 4.96
C SER A 16 12.07 -8.06 5.94
N PRO A 17 11.68 -7.68 7.18
CA PRO A 17 11.09 -8.62 8.15
C PRO A 17 9.79 -9.29 7.67
N VAL A 18 9.09 -8.70 6.69
CA VAL A 18 7.85 -9.25 6.11
C VAL A 18 8.08 -9.95 4.76
N GLY A 19 9.34 -10.24 4.43
CA GLY A 19 9.74 -10.86 3.17
C GLY A 19 10.35 -9.88 2.19
N LYS A 20 10.64 -10.34 0.98
CA LYS A 20 11.22 -9.49 -0.06
C LYS A 20 10.21 -8.48 -0.56
N LEU A 21 10.67 -7.24 -0.73
CA LEU A 21 9.92 -6.16 -1.35
C LEU A 21 10.55 -5.84 -2.69
N LEU A 22 9.72 -5.57 -3.70
CA LEU A 22 10.15 -5.01 -4.98
C LEU A 22 9.76 -3.54 -5.02
N LEU A 23 10.75 -2.67 -5.13
CA LEU A 23 10.58 -1.25 -5.35
C LEU A 23 10.70 -0.94 -6.83
N ALA A 24 9.88 -0.02 -7.33
CA ALA A 24 9.96 0.47 -8.70
C ALA A 24 9.82 1.98 -8.75
N GLU A 25 10.64 2.62 -9.58
CA GLU A 25 10.60 4.05 -9.83
C GLU A 25 10.59 4.39 -11.31
N GLU A 26 10.02 5.53 -11.65
CA GLU A 26 10.04 6.17 -12.97
C GLU A 26 10.22 7.67 -12.79
N ASP A 27 11.12 8.28 -13.56
CA ASP A 27 11.38 9.73 -13.55
C ASP A 27 11.65 10.31 -12.13
N GLY A 28 12.34 9.54 -11.27
CA GLY A 28 12.69 9.95 -9.92
C GLY A 28 11.55 9.91 -8.91
N ALA A 29 10.43 9.27 -9.24
CA ALA A 29 9.29 9.05 -8.35
C ALA A 29 9.05 7.56 -8.12
N LEU A 30 8.73 7.17 -6.89
CA LEU A 30 8.33 5.80 -6.57
C LEU A 30 6.93 5.54 -7.14
N ILE A 31 6.83 4.54 -8.00
CA ILE A 31 5.58 4.12 -8.65
C ILE A 31 5.06 2.79 -8.11
N GLY A 32 5.91 2.02 -7.41
CA GLY A 32 5.56 0.73 -6.86
C GLY A 32 6.42 0.30 -5.68
N LEU A 33 5.79 -0.40 -4.76
CA LEU A 33 6.41 -1.17 -3.69
C LEU A 33 5.47 -2.34 -3.39
N TRP A 34 5.89 -3.54 -3.74
CA TRP A 34 5.08 -4.74 -3.58
C TRP A 34 5.79 -5.78 -2.71
N LEU A 35 5.01 -6.46 -1.88
CA LEU A 35 5.47 -7.65 -1.17
C LEU A 35 5.48 -8.83 -2.14
N GLU A 36 6.52 -9.65 -2.08
CA GLU A 36 6.61 -10.87 -2.89
C GLU A 36 5.36 -11.75 -2.70
N GLY A 37 4.74 -12.14 -3.82
CA GLY A 37 3.53 -12.96 -3.84
C GLY A 37 2.23 -12.26 -3.48
N GLN A 38 2.22 -10.92 -3.31
CA GLN A 38 0.98 -10.21 -3.05
C GLN A 38 0.02 -10.23 -4.25
N LYS A 39 -1.27 -10.06 -3.98
CA LYS A 39 -2.29 -9.85 -5.01
C LYS A 39 -1.98 -8.55 -5.78
N TYR A 40 -2.21 -8.56 -7.10
CA TYR A 40 -1.93 -7.44 -8.01
C TYR A 40 -0.44 -7.02 -8.06
N PHE A 41 0.47 -7.98 -7.81
CA PHE A 41 1.90 -7.76 -7.88
C PHE A 41 2.29 -7.22 -9.27
N MET A 42 2.92 -6.03 -9.29
CA MET A 42 3.37 -5.33 -10.50
C MET A 42 2.28 -5.04 -11.55
N GLU A 43 1.00 -5.23 -11.25
CA GLU A 43 -0.10 -5.06 -12.22
C GLU A 43 -0.02 -3.72 -12.98
N PRO A 44 0.24 -2.56 -12.34
CA PRO A 44 0.27 -1.27 -13.04
C PRO A 44 1.43 -1.10 -14.03
N ILE A 45 2.48 -1.91 -13.92
CA ILE A 45 3.71 -1.79 -14.72
C ILE A 45 4.02 -3.05 -15.56
N GLY A 46 3.12 -4.02 -15.54
CA GLY A 46 3.28 -5.27 -16.28
C GLY A 46 3.49 -5.04 -17.78
N GLY A 47 4.54 -5.67 -18.35
CA GLY A 47 4.91 -5.53 -19.76
C GLY A 47 5.70 -4.28 -20.12
N MET A 48 5.99 -3.39 -19.15
CA MET A 48 6.87 -2.25 -19.38
C MET A 48 8.36 -2.66 -19.27
N PRO A 49 9.27 -1.99 -20.00
CA PRO A 49 10.70 -2.26 -19.86
C PRO A 49 11.20 -1.89 -18.46
N MET A 50 11.90 -2.83 -17.82
CA MET A 50 12.42 -2.66 -16.46
C MET A 50 13.90 -3.04 -16.39
N GLU A 51 14.64 -2.33 -15.56
CA GLU A 51 16.05 -2.56 -15.31
C GLU A 51 16.35 -2.49 -13.80
N PRO A 52 17.07 -3.47 -13.23
CA PRO A 52 17.58 -3.36 -11.87
C PRO A 52 18.61 -2.24 -11.78
N ALA A 53 18.41 -1.32 -10.84
CA ALA A 53 19.33 -0.19 -10.67
C ALA A 53 19.31 0.34 -9.22
N SER A 54 20.36 1.08 -8.88
CA SER A 54 20.44 1.89 -7.67
C SER A 54 20.31 3.36 -8.07
N THR A 55 19.08 3.87 -8.01
CA THR A 55 18.80 5.27 -8.29
C THR A 55 18.65 6.09 -7.01
N PRO A 56 18.79 7.42 -7.04
CA PRO A 56 18.55 8.25 -5.86
C PRO A 56 17.14 8.08 -5.27
N ALA A 57 16.13 7.85 -6.11
CA ALA A 57 14.76 7.64 -5.63
C ALA A 57 14.58 6.29 -4.92
N LEU A 58 15.11 5.21 -5.49
CA LEU A 58 15.10 3.88 -4.87
C LEU A 58 15.91 3.84 -3.59
N ASN A 59 17.08 4.50 -3.55
CA ASN A 59 17.91 4.57 -2.34
C ASN A 59 17.17 5.30 -1.20
N ARG A 60 16.54 6.44 -1.48
CA ARG A 60 15.71 7.14 -0.48
C ARG A 60 14.53 6.29 0.01
N ALA A 61 13.91 5.53 -0.87
CA ALA A 61 12.84 4.62 -0.47
C ALA A 61 13.36 3.47 0.42
N ALA A 62 14.55 2.93 0.12
CA ALA A 62 15.20 1.92 0.96
C ALA A 62 15.57 2.50 2.34
N GLU A 63 16.16 3.68 2.42
CA GLU A 63 16.46 4.39 3.68
C GLU A 63 15.20 4.67 4.49
N TRP A 64 14.10 5.04 3.84
CA TRP A 64 12.79 5.21 4.47
C TRP A 64 12.31 3.89 5.09
N LEU A 65 12.46 2.77 4.39
CA LEU A 65 12.10 1.43 4.88
C LEU A 65 13.00 0.98 6.03
N ASP A 66 14.32 1.27 5.98
CA ASP A 66 15.25 1.00 7.09
C ASP A 66 14.78 1.68 8.37
N ARG A 67 14.43 2.95 8.29
CA ARG A 67 13.89 3.74 9.40
C ARG A 67 12.53 3.19 9.88
N TYR A 68 11.64 2.85 8.95
CA TYR A 68 10.34 2.27 9.27
C TYR A 68 10.49 0.97 10.07
N PHE A 69 11.31 0.03 9.58
CA PHE A 69 11.53 -1.25 10.25
C PHE A 69 12.38 -1.14 11.53
N ALA A 70 13.13 -0.07 11.71
CA ALA A 70 13.78 0.27 12.97
C ALA A 70 12.82 0.84 14.03
N GLY A 71 11.54 1.05 13.71
CA GLY A 71 10.53 1.61 14.61
C GLY A 71 10.48 3.14 14.63
N GLU A 72 11.20 3.80 13.75
CA GLU A 72 11.00 5.22 13.47
C GLU A 72 9.66 5.41 12.73
N ARG A 73 9.18 6.62 12.68
CA ARG A 73 7.87 6.95 12.09
C ARG A 73 8.04 7.88 10.88
N PRO A 74 8.76 7.44 9.82
CA PRO A 74 8.98 8.30 8.68
C PRO A 74 7.65 8.61 7.97
N ALA A 75 7.49 9.85 7.51
CA ALA A 75 6.28 10.26 6.82
C ALA A 75 6.34 9.87 5.33
N ALA A 76 5.20 9.45 4.77
CA ALA A 76 5.10 9.15 3.34
C ALA A 76 5.47 10.36 2.45
N GLY A 77 5.19 11.58 2.93
CA GLY A 77 5.52 12.83 2.23
C GLY A 77 7.01 13.13 2.08
N GLU A 78 7.90 12.37 2.73
CA GLU A 78 9.36 12.47 2.51
C GLU A 78 9.78 11.92 1.16
N LEU A 79 8.92 11.13 0.51
CA LEU A 79 9.16 10.50 -0.78
C LEU A 79 8.26 11.09 -1.86
N ARG A 80 8.81 11.20 -3.07
CA ARG A 80 8.00 11.52 -4.25
C ARG A 80 7.29 10.26 -4.72
N LEU A 81 5.98 10.19 -4.50
CA LEU A 81 5.14 9.05 -4.88
C LEU A 81 4.32 9.40 -6.13
N ALA A 82 4.26 8.47 -7.08
CA ALA A 82 3.47 8.60 -8.30
C ALA A 82 2.71 7.29 -8.62
N PRO A 83 1.81 6.83 -7.74
CA PRO A 83 1.07 5.60 -7.95
C PRO A 83 0.13 5.73 -9.16
N ALA A 84 0.19 4.74 -10.06
CA ALA A 84 -0.74 4.66 -11.19
C ALA A 84 -2.11 4.15 -10.73
N GLY A 85 -3.17 4.82 -11.15
CA GLY A 85 -4.54 4.44 -10.81
C GLY A 85 -5.55 5.52 -11.21
N SER A 86 -6.84 5.17 -11.10
CA SER A 86 -7.93 6.13 -11.32
C SER A 86 -7.90 7.25 -10.27
N GLU A 87 -8.52 8.38 -10.57
CA GLU A 87 -8.62 9.50 -9.62
C GLU A 87 -9.29 9.10 -8.31
N PHE A 88 -10.28 8.21 -8.36
CA PHE A 88 -10.90 7.64 -7.16
C PHE A 88 -9.90 6.84 -6.32
N ARG A 89 -9.08 5.97 -6.94
CA ARG A 89 -8.05 5.22 -6.23
C ARG A 89 -7.02 6.15 -5.59
N LYS A 90 -6.56 7.16 -6.32
CA LYS A 90 -5.60 8.15 -5.81
C LYS A 90 -6.15 8.94 -4.63
N GLU A 91 -7.44 9.31 -4.67
CA GLU A 91 -8.11 9.97 -3.55
C GLU A 91 -8.15 9.08 -2.30
N VAL A 92 -8.50 7.79 -2.47
CA VAL A 92 -8.43 6.81 -1.38
C VAL A 92 -7.02 6.72 -0.82
N TRP A 93 -6.00 6.55 -1.66
CA TRP A 93 -4.61 6.41 -1.23
C TRP A 93 -4.08 7.66 -0.50
N LYS A 94 -4.53 8.84 -0.90
CA LYS A 94 -4.23 10.09 -0.19
C LYS A 94 -4.78 10.06 1.24
N ILE A 95 -6.02 9.61 1.42
CA ILE A 95 -6.64 9.46 2.74
C ILE A 95 -5.90 8.41 3.58
N LEU A 96 -5.41 7.30 2.96
CA LEU A 96 -4.60 6.31 3.67
C LEU A 96 -3.35 6.94 4.29
N CYS A 97 -2.68 7.83 3.57
CA CYS A 97 -1.47 8.52 4.07
C CYS A 97 -1.75 9.44 5.28
N GLU A 98 -3.01 9.78 5.54
CA GLU A 98 -3.44 10.57 6.70
C GLU A 98 -3.63 9.73 7.97
N ILE A 99 -3.67 8.39 7.85
CA ILE A 99 -3.82 7.49 9.01
C ILE A 99 -2.49 7.43 9.75
N PRO A 100 -2.42 7.89 11.03
CA PRO A 100 -1.17 7.93 11.75
C PRO A 100 -0.59 6.55 12.08
N TRP A 101 0.71 6.51 12.36
CA TRP A 101 1.37 5.36 12.96
C TRP A 101 0.69 4.94 14.27
N GLY A 102 0.41 3.67 14.42
CA GLY A 102 -0.25 3.13 15.61
C GLY A 102 -1.77 3.32 15.64
N GLU A 103 -2.36 3.79 14.55
CA GLU A 103 -3.80 3.95 14.41
C GLU A 103 -4.33 3.14 13.23
N VAL A 104 -5.62 2.86 13.26
CA VAL A 104 -6.35 2.20 12.17
C VAL A 104 -7.58 3.00 11.80
N SER A 105 -8.03 2.84 10.56
CA SER A 105 -9.31 3.35 10.09
C SER A 105 -10.10 2.23 9.45
N THR A 106 -11.43 2.36 9.42
CA THR A 106 -12.29 1.38 8.77
C THR A 106 -12.60 1.78 7.33
N TYR A 107 -12.96 0.80 6.50
CA TYR A 107 -13.46 1.08 5.14
C TYR A 107 -14.66 2.03 5.17
N GLY A 108 -15.53 1.92 6.20
CA GLY A 108 -16.69 2.80 6.40
C GLY A 108 -16.28 4.23 6.69
N GLU A 109 -15.31 4.46 7.57
CA GLU A 109 -14.81 5.82 7.88
C GLU A 109 -14.18 6.48 6.66
N ILE A 110 -13.37 5.74 5.89
CA ILE A 110 -12.77 6.25 4.65
C ILE A 110 -13.85 6.59 3.63
N SER A 111 -14.88 5.72 3.48
CA SER A 111 -15.98 5.97 2.56
C SER A 111 -16.79 7.20 2.97
N GLY A 112 -16.98 7.44 4.27
CA GLY A 112 -17.61 8.63 4.82
C GLY A 112 -16.83 9.91 4.50
N LYS A 113 -15.51 9.90 4.65
CA LYS A 113 -14.62 11.02 4.29
C LYS A 113 -14.73 11.38 2.80
N ILE A 114 -14.73 10.38 1.91
CA ILE A 114 -14.87 10.58 0.46
C ILE A 114 -16.26 11.13 0.12
N ALA A 115 -17.32 10.57 0.70
CA ALA A 115 -18.67 11.03 0.48
C ALA A 115 -18.81 12.51 0.89
N ALA A 116 -18.30 12.88 2.06
CA ALA A 116 -18.32 14.26 2.55
C ALA A 116 -17.55 15.21 1.61
N GLY A 117 -16.32 14.84 1.20
CA GLY A 117 -15.50 15.63 0.30
C GLY A 117 -16.10 15.83 -1.09
N ARG A 118 -16.95 14.91 -1.55
CA ARG A 118 -17.66 14.96 -2.83
C ARG A 118 -19.10 15.50 -2.75
N GLY A 119 -19.57 15.85 -1.56
CA GLY A 119 -20.96 16.27 -1.34
C GLY A 119 -21.99 15.16 -1.60
N LEU A 120 -21.59 13.89 -1.43
CA LEU A 120 -22.45 12.72 -1.62
C LEU A 120 -23.09 12.30 -0.29
N LYS A 121 -24.30 11.75 -0.33
CA LYS A 121 -24.94 11.20 0.87
C LYS A 121 -24.24 9.97 1.42
N HIS A 122 -23.67 9.17 0.52
CA HIS A 122 -22.92 7.97 0.89
C HIS A 122 -21.96 7.53 -0.22
N MET A 123 -20.92 6.79 0.15
CA MET A 123 -19.98 6.10 -0.73
C MET A 123 -19.91 4.62 -0.33
N SER A 124 -19.76 3.73 -1.30
CA SER A 124 -19.64 2.30 -1.05
C SER A 124 -18.33 1.95 -0.35
N ALA A 125 -18.40 1.34 0.83
CA ALA A 125 -17.23 0.79 1.51
C ALA A 125 -16.56 -0.33 0.68
N GLN A 126 -17.31 -1.07 -0.14
CA GLN A 126 -16.78 -2.07 -1.05
C GLN A 126 -15.92 -1.44 -2.16
N ALA A 127 -16.35 -0.30 -2.70
CA ALA A 127 -15.56 0.45 -3.70
C ALA A 127 -14.24 0.96 -3.10
N VAL A 128 -14.29 1.47 -1.86
CA VAL A 128 -13.10 1.84 -1.09
C VAL A 128 -12.19 0.63 -0.87
N GLY A 129 -12.74 -0.52 -0.47
CA GLY A 129 -12.01 -1.78 -0.30
C GLY A 129 -11.29 -2.22 -1.58
N GLY A 130 -11.93 -2.07 -2.74
CA GLY A 130 -11.31 -2.31 -4.04
C GLY A 130 -10.12 -1.38 -4.29
N ALA A 131 -10.25 -0.08 -4.00
CA ALA A 131 -9.18 0.90 -4.15
C ALA A 131 -8.01 0.63 -3.18
N VAL A 132 -8.29 0.30 -1.92
CA VAL A 132 -7.30 -0.08 -0.90
C VAL A 132 -6.51 -1.32 -1.34
N GLY A 133 -7.21 -2.34 -1.86
CA GLY A 133 -6.59 -3.59 -2.32
C GLY A 133 -5.67 -3.42 -3.54
N HIS A 134 -5.90 -2.41 -4.37
CA HIS A 134 -5.07 -2.10 -5.55
C HIS A 134 -3.96 -1.07 -5.27
N ASN A 135 -3.67 -0.76 -4.00
CA ASN A 135 -2.56 0.12 -3.66
C ASN A 135 -1.23 -0.43 -4.22
N PRO A 136 -0.55 0.29 -5.13
CA PRO A 136 0.69 -0.20 -5.72
C PRO A 136 1.92 0.09 -4.87
N ILE A 137 1.82 0.88 -3.79
CA ILE A 137 2.94 1.28 -2.94
C ILE A 137 2.65 0.85 -1.50
N SER A 138 2.73 -0.46 -1.24
CA SER A 138 2.47 -1.05 0.08
C SER A 138 3.38 -0.46 1.16
N ILE A 139 2.95 -0.48 2.42
CA ILE A 139 3.67 0.03 3.61
C ILE A 139 3.76 1.56 3.63
N ILE A 140 4.33 2.20 2.62
CA ILE A 140 4.47 3.67 2.56
C ILE A 140 3.09 4.33 2.44
N ILE A 141 2.24 3.83 1.52
CA ILE A 141 0.81 4.11 1.54
C ILE A 141 0.16 3.04 2.43
N PRO A 142 -0.23 3.35 3.66
CA PRO A 142 -0.43 2.35 4.71
C PRO A 142 -1.78 1.63 4.62
N CYS A 143 -2.02 0.88 3.55
CA CYS A 143 -3.25 0.10 3.38
C CYS A 143 -3.42 -0.99 4.46
N HIS A 144 -2.35 -1.41 5.13
CA HIS A 144 -2.41 -2.32 6.28
C HIS A 144 -3.12 -1.70 7.50
N ARG A 145 -3.22 -0.36 7.61
CA ARG A 145 -3.95 0.35 8.66
C ARG A 145 -5.46 0.40 8.44
N VAL A 146 -5.97 -0.17 7.34
CA VAL A 146 -7.42 -0.23 7.07
C VAL A 146 -7.97 -1.58 7.51
N VAL A 147 -9.01 -1.55 8.33
CA VAL A 147 -9.67 -2.73 8.91
C VAL A 147 -11.16 -2.73 8.60
N GLY A 148 -11.80 -3.88 8.74
CA GLY A 148 -13.26 -3.98 8.70
C GLY A 148 -13.91 -3.46 9.98
N SER A 149 -15.23 -3.29 9.95
CA SER A 149 -15.99 -2.92 11.12
C SER A 149 -15.78 -3.90 12.27
N GLY A 150 -15.78 -3.39 13.49
CA GLY A 150 -15.61 -4.21 14.70
C GLY A 150 -14.21 -4.83 14.87
N GLY A 151 -13.20 -4.38 14.08
CA GLY A 151 -11.84 -4.90 14.19
C GLY A 151 -11.55 -6.12 13.31
N SER A 152 -12.37 -6.37 12.30
CA SER A 152 -12.15 -7.46 11.34
C SER A 152 -10.90 -7.21 10.48
N LEU A 153 -9.94 -8.14 10.53
CA LEU A 153 -8.74 -8.12 9.68
C LEU A 153 -9.04 -8.77 8.33
N THR A 154 -9.49 -7.97 7.38
CA THR A 154 -9.80 -8.41 6.02
C THR A 154 -8.99 -7.65 4.99
N GLY A 155 -8.86 -8.22 3.79
CA GLY A 155 -8.59 -7.46 2.58
C GLY A 155 -7.17 -6.92 2.41
N TYR A 156 -6.14 -7.50 3.00
CA TYR A 156 -4.76 -7.10 2.73
C TYR A 156 -4.15 -7.87 1.56
N ALA A 157 -3.67 -7.16 0.53
CA ALA A 157 -3.08 -7.77 -0.66
C ALA A 157 -1.85 -8.63 -0.36
N GLY A 158 -1.06 -8.26 0.63
CA GLY A 158 0.12 -8.99 1.08
C GLY A 158 -0.16 -10.20 1.97
N GLY A 159 -1.43 -10.43 2.35
CA GLY A 159 -1.85 -11.50 3.25
C GLY A 159 -2.01 -11.05 4.70
N ILE A 160 -2.88 -11.74 5.43
CA ILE A 160 -3.28 -11.36 6.79
C ILE A 160 -2.10 -11.42 7.78
N ASP A 161 -1.23 -12.41 7.66
CA ASP A 161 -0.07 -12.56 8.56
C ASP A 161 0.86 -11.34 8.49
N LYS A 162 1.12 -10.84 7.29
CA LYS A 162 1.94 -9.63 7.09
C LYS A 162 1.23 -8.38 7.60
N LYS A 163 -0.10 -8.30 7.45
CA LYS A 163 -0.90 -7.20 8.02
C LYS A 163 -0.80 -7.19 9.55
N ILE A 164 -0.96 -8.34 10.19
CA ILE A 164 -0.83 -8.48 11.65
C ILE A 164 0.58 -8.06 12.07
N TRP A 165 1.61 -8.53 11.35
CA TRP A 165 2.99 -8.17 11.66
C TRP A 165 3.21 -6.65 11.61
N LEU A 166 2.77 -5.99 10.54
CA LEU A 166 2.91 -4.54 10.36
C LEU A 166 2.16 -3.76 11.44
N LEU A 167 0.92 -4.12 11.74
CA LEU A 167 0.13 -3.48 12.80
C LEU A 167 0.79 -3.66 14.18
N THR A 168 1.28 -4.86 14.48
CA THR A 168 2.00 -5.13 15.73
C THR A 168 3.30 -4.35 15.82
N HIS A 169 4.05 -4.27 14.71
CA HIS A 169 5.26 -3.45 14.61
C HIS A 169 4.97 -1.97 14.89
N GLU A 170 3.84 -1.49 14.48
CA GLU A 170 3.38 -0.12 14.76
C GLU A 170 2.81 0.07 16.17
N GLY A 171 2.89 -0.94 17.03
CA GLY A 171 2.48 -0.88 18.44
C GLY A 171 0.99 -1.08 18.68
N ILE A 172 0.25 -1.59 17.68
CA ILE A 172 -1.18 -1.88 17.83
C ILE A 172 -1.37 -3.23 18.52
N SER A 173 -2.10 -3.25 19.65
CA SER A 173 -2.53 -4.50 20.31
C SER A 173 -3.54 -5.24 19.44
N MET A 174 -3.32 -6.53 19.23
CA MET A 174 -4.20 -7.40 18.43
C MET A 174 -5.43 -7.91 19.20
N GLU A 175 -5.56 -7.64 20.50
CA GLU A 175 -6.64 -8.15 21.35
C GLU A 175 -8.06 -7.80 20.86
N ARG A 176 -8.22 -6.64 20.22
CA ARG A 176 -9.50 -6.15 19.70
C ARG A 176 -9.75 -6.51 18.23
N PHE A 177 -8.84 -7.27 17.61
CA PHE A 177 -8.93 -7.64 16.22
C PHE A 177 -9.15 -9.13 16.07
N PHE A 178 -9.80 -9.52 14.97
CA PHE A 178 -10.02 -10.92 14.64
C PHE A 178 -9.93 -11.17 13.15
N VAL A 179 -9.51 -12.38 12.79
CA VAL A 179 -9.52 -12.85 11.40
C VAL A 179 -10.87 -13.55 11.17
N PRO A 180 -11.73 -13.06 10.27
CA PRO A 180 -13.02 -13.68 10.03
C PRO A 180 -12.85 -15.07 9.40
N GLU A 181 -13.68 -16.03 9.81
CA GLU A 181 -13.66 -17.41 9.30
C GLU A 181 -14.07 -17.50 7.81
N ARG A 182 -14.84 -16.54 7.34
CA ARG A 182 -15.28 -16.42 5.94
C ARG A 182 -14.91 -15.03 5.39
N GLY A 183 -13.99 -14.98 4.49
CA GLY A 183 -13.69 -13.73 3.78
C GLY A 183 -12.29 -13.67 3.22
N THR A 184 -12.20 -13.84 1.94
CA THR A 184 -11.16 -13.47 0.97
C THR A 184 -9.71 -13.76 1.34
N ALA A 185 -9.17 -14.71 0.59
CA ALA A 185 -7.75 -15.00 0.38
C ALA A 185 -7.02 -15.72 1.51
N ARG A 186 -7.46 -16.93 1.87
CA ARG A 186 -6.48 -18.00 2.03
C ARG A 186 -5.87 -18.22 0.65
N GLN A 187 -4.61 -17.82 0.47
CA GLN A 187 -3.85 -18.33 -0.67
C GLN A 187 -3.73 -19.84 -0.50
N PRO A 188 -3.91 -20.63 -1.58
CA PRO A 188 -3.58 -22.04 -1.52
C PRO A 188 -2.09 -22.15 -1.24
N GLN A 189 -1.76 -22.88 -0.18
CA GLN A 189 -0.41 -23.38 0.05
C GLN A 189 -0.14 -24.39 -1.07
N GLY A 190 0.78 -24.05 -1.95
CA GLY A 190 1.38 -24.90 -2.94
C GLY A 190 2.87 -24.73 -2.88
#